data_be61c292f913cc3b55178552de4156fd
#
_entry.id   be61c292f913cc3b55178552de4156fd
#
_cell.length_a   1.000
_cell.length_b   1.000
_cell.length_c   1.000
_cell.angle_alpha   90.00
_cell.angle_beta   90.00
_cell.angle_gamma   90.00
#
_symmetry.space_group_name_H-M   'P 1'
#
loop_
_entity.id
_entity.type
_entity.pdbx_description
1 polymer ?
#
loop_
_entity_poly.entity_id
_entity_poly.type
_entity_poly.pdbx_seq_one_letter_code
_entity_poly.pdbx_strand_id
1 'polypeptide(L)'
;MNLLWMLVITLVTLQVSIFCTTVFLHRCKTHRGLELNPVVGALLHLELSLFTGVIPRQWAAVHRKHHHFSDEPGDPHSPYIYGLWTVLLGNYYFYRKEANDQAMVRKYTPDWKDDALDKLPFMNYAALVGMAIFMLMFGVWWGLAAWTVHVVLYIFLNSSVNSICHMVGYRNFDNKATNLQSIAFLTAGEGLHNNHHQYPTSARLSLRGHEIDPAWPLIRLLEACKLAKVRQLPMAKAAA
;
A
#
# COMPACT_ATOMS: atom_id res chain seq x y z
N MET A 1 -22.57 -20.13 -12.80
CA MET A 1 -21.79 -19.30 -11.86
C MET A 1 -22.63 -18.08 -11.47
N ASN A 2 -22.67 -17.72 -10.20
CA ASN A 2 -23.41 -16.55 -9.73
C ASN A 2 -22.50 -15.31 -9.82
N LEU A 3 -22.84 -14.36 -10.67
CA LEU A 3 -22.10 -13.11 -10.89
C LEU A 3 -21.89 -12.32 -9.58
N LEU A 4 -22.90 -12.32 -8.69
CA LEU A 4 -22.80 -11.65 -7.40
C LEU A 4 -21.65 -12.21 -6.54
N TRP A 5 -21.53 -13.54 -6.44
CA TRP A 5 -20.45 -14.17 -5.69
C TRP A 5 -19.08 -13.87 -6.30
N MET A 6 -18.96 -13.86 -7.62
CA MET A 6 -17.71 -13.48 -8.28
C MET A 6 -17.31 -12.05 -7.93
N LEU A 7 -18.24 -11.10 -7.98
CA LEU A 7 -17.98 -9.70 -7.61
C LEU A 7 -17.60 -9.58 -6.12
N VAL A 8 -18.34 -10.25 -5.22
CA VAL A 8 -18.04 -10.24 -3.78
C VAL A 8 -16.64 -10.78 -3.51
N ILE A 9 -16.28 -11.93 -4.07
CA ILE A 9 -14.95 -12.52 -3.87
C ILE A 9 -13.86 -11.60 -4.43
N THR A 10 -14.06 -11.03 -5.62
CA THR A 10 -13.09 -10.10 -6.22
C THR A 10 -12.86 -8.87 -5.33
N LEU A 11 -13.93 -8.27 -4.80
CA LEU A 11 -13.83 -7.09 -3.93
C LEU A 11 -13.24 -7.44 -2.55
N VAL A 12 -13.57 -8.60 -2.00
CA VAL A 12 -12.98 -9.08 -0.75
C VAL A 12 -11.48 -9.31 -0.93
N THR A 13 -11.07 -9.99 -2.00
CA THR A 13 -9.63 -10.20 -2.30
C THR A 13 -8.92 -8.85 -2.50
N LEU A 14 -9.54 -7.90 -3.19
CA LEU A 14 -9.01 -6.54 -3.33
C LEU A 14 -8.76 -5.87 -1.97
N GLN A 15 -9.75 -5.93 -1.07
CA GLN A 15 -9.61 -5.31 0.26
C GLN A 15 -8.55 -6.04 1.10
N VAL A 16 -8.44 -7.36 1.00
CA VAL A 16 -7.35 -8.11 1.65
C VAL A 16 -5.99 -7.62 1.14
N SER A 17 -5.81 -7.48 -0.18
CA SER A 17 -4.55 -6.96 -0.76
C SER A 17 -4.25 -5.52 -0.30
N ILE A 18 -5.26 -4.67 -0.17
CA ILE A 18 -5.10 -3.31 0.38
C ILE A 18 -4.65 -3.36 1.86
N PHE A 19 -5.27 -4.23 2.69
CA PHE A 19 -4.84 -4.40 4.08
C PHE A 19 -3.41 -4.97 4.18
N CYS A 20 -3.04 -5.92 3.31
CA CYS A 20 -1.67 -6.43 3.23
C CYS A 20 -0.68 -5.33 2.84
N THR A 21 -1.05 -4.47 1.89
CA THR A 21 -0.22 -3.32 1.49
C THR A 21 0.02 -2.39 2.67
N THR A 22 -1.03 -1.94 3.37
CA THR A 22 -0.86 -0.98 4.46
C THR A 22 -0.14 -1.58 5.67
N VAL A 23 -0.49 -2.82 6.08
CA VAL A 23 0.05 -3.42 7.31
C VAL A 23 1.46 -3.95 7.10
N PHE A 24 1.68 -4.78 6.07
CA PHE A 24 2.96 -5.41 5.85
C PHE A 24 3.91 -4.50 5.06
N LEU A 25 3.50 -4.09 3.86
CA LEU A 25 4.41 -3.42 2.95
C LEU A 25 4.73 -2.00 3.42
N HIS A 26 3.72 -1.21 3.76
CA HIS A 26 3.86 0.20 4.11
C HIS A 26 4.36 0.40 5.55
N ARG A 27 3.55 0.01 6.56
CA ARG A 27 3.86 0.31 7.97
C ARG A 27 4.94 -0.59 8.56
N CYS A 28 5.06 -1.87 8.11
CA CYS A 28 6.09 -2.77 8.62
C CYS A 28 7.41 -2.67 7.83
N LYS A 29 7.41 -3.03 6.54
CA LYS A 29 8.65 -3.15 5.75
C LYS A 29 9.24 -1.80 5.35
N THR A 30 8.39 -0.82 4.96
CA THR A 30 8.86 0.46 4.43
C THR A 30 9.21 1.45 5.54
N HIS A 31 8.30 1.70 6.47
CA HIS A 31 8.45 2.72 7.50
C HIS A 31 8.85 2.20 8.88
N ARG A 32 8.78 0.87 9.11
CA ARG A 32 9.21 0.22 10.35
C ARG A 32 8.51 0.72 11.62
N GLY A 33 7.32 1.27 11.47
CA GLY A 33 6.46 1.63 12.60
C GLY A 33 5.81 0.43 13.27
N LEU A 34 5.80 -0.71 12.57
CA LEU A 34 5.22 -1.97 12.99
C LEU A 34 6.23 -3.10 12.76
N GLU A 35 6.30 -4.04 13.69
CA GLU A 35 7.00 -5.30 13.53
C GLU A 35 5.99 -6.44 13.56
N LEU A 36 6.06 -7.34 12.60
CA LEU A 36 5.17 -8.50 12.48
C LEU A 36 5.90 -9.79 12.86
N ASN A 37 5.15 -10.73 13.44
CA ASN A 37 5.61 -12.11 13.56
C ASN A 37 6.00 -12.63 12.17
N PRO A 38 7.13 -13.37 12.02
CA PRO A 38 7.61 -13.83 10.72
C PRO A 38 6.58 -14.63 9.91
N VAL A 39 5.74 -15.44 10.56
CA VAL A 39 4.70 -16.23 9.88
C VAL A 39 3.62 -15.30 9.32
N VAL A 40 3.15 -14.34 10.12
CA VAL A 40 2.17 -13.34 9.67
C VAL A 40 2.76 -12.52 8.52
N GLY A 41 4.01 -12.05 8.66
CA GLY A 41 4.69 -11.33 7.59
C GLY A 41 4.78 -12.12 6.29
N ALA A 42 5.13 -13.42 6.38
CA ALA A 42 5.18 -14.29 5.21
C ALA A 42 3.81 -14.52 4.54
N LEU A 43 2.75 -14.67 5.33
CA LEU A 43 1.38 -14.82 4.78
C LEU A 43 0.92 -13.55 4.05
N LEU A 44 1.16 -12.36 4.63
CA LEU A 44 0.81 -11.09 4.00
C LEU A 44 1.67 -10.83 2.75
N HIS A 45 2.95 -11.20 2.77
CA HIS A 45 3.83 -11.13 1.60
C HIS A 45 3.36 -12.07 0.48
N LEU A 46 3.03 -13.32 0.81
CA LEU A 46 2.53 -14.30 -0.16
C LEU A 46 1.25 -13.79 -0.83
N GLU A 47 0.31 -13.28 -0.06
CA GLU A 47 -0.93 -12.68 -0.57
C GLU A 47 -0.63 -11.57 -1.58
N LEU A 48 0.21 -10.59 -1.23
CA LEU A 48 0.59 -9.50 -2.13
C LEU A 48 1.25 -10.01 -3.41
N SER A 49 2.14 -10.98 -3.31
CA SER A 49 2.81 -11.55 -4.47
C SER A 49 1.85 -12.26 -5.41
N LEU A 50 0.89 -13.03 -4.84
CA LEU A 50 -0.12 -13.76 -5.61
C LEU A 50 -1.12 -12.82 -6.28
N PHE A 51 -1.64 -11.82 -5.56
CA PHE A 51 -2.80 -11.07 -6.03
C PHE A 51 -2.46 -9.68 -6.59
N THR A 52 -1.26 -9.18 -6.37
CA THR A 52 -0.86 -7.86 -6.89
C THR A 52 0.40 -7.88 -7.75
N GLY A 53 1.27 -8.87 -7.58
CA GLY A 53 2.57 -8.93 -8.25
C GLY A 53 3.55 -7.84 -7.80
N VAL A 54 3.30 -7.19 -6.67
CA VAL A 54 4.20 -6.18 -6.11
C VAL A 54 5.47 -6.86 -5.60
N ILE A 55 6.62 -6.29 -5.94
CA ILE A 55 7.92 -6.68 -5.38
C ILE A 55 8.21 -5.74 -4.21
N PRO A 56 8.19 -6.24 -2.95
CA PRO A 56 8.20 -5.37 -1.76
C PRO A 56 9.36 -4.40 -1.70
N ARG A 57 10.57 -4.83 -2.05
CA ARG A 57 11.76 -3.97 -2.04
C ARG A 57 11.68 -2.82 -3.05
N GLN A 58 11.17 -3.09 -4.25
CA GLN A 58 10.99 -2.08 -5.29
C GLN A 58 9.95 -1.05 -4.86
N TRP A 59 8.83 -1.52 -4.33
CA TRP A 59 7.76 -0.65 -3.84
C TRP A 59 8.26 0.26 -2.71
N ALA A 60 8.95 -0.31 -1.72
CA ALA A 60 9.52 0.45 -0.61
C ALA A 60 10.52 1.51 -1.09
N ALA A 61 11.34 1.19 -2.09
CA ALA A 61 12.31 2.13 -2.64
C ALA A 61 11.63 3.33 -3.32
N VAL A 62 10.63 3.07 -4.16
CA VAL A 62 9.86 4.13 -4.85
C VAL A 62 9.14 5.00 -3.83
N HIS A 63 8.48 4.39 -2.84
CA HIS A 63 7.76 5.10 -1.79
C HIS A 63 8.69 5.95 -0.91
N ARG A 64 9.85 5.43 -0.50
CA ARG A 64 10.85 6.21 0.25
C ARG A 64 11.44 7.35 -0.59
N LYS A 65 11.62 7.16 -1.90
CA LYS A 65 12.02 8.25 -2.81
C LYS A 65 10.95 9.32 -2.88
N HIS A 66 9.67 8.95 -2.95
CA HIS A 66 8.55 9.89 -2.87
C HIS A 66 8.59 10.70 -1.56
N HIS A 67 8.74 10.06 -0.40
CA HIS A 67 8.88 10.79 0.87
C HIS A 67 10.09 11.73 0.91
N HIS A 68 11.20 11.34 0.27
CA HIS A 68 12.41 12.16 0.23
C HIS A 68 12.23 13.46 -0.58
N PHE A 69 11.48 13.40 -1.67
CA PHE A 69 11.25 14.53 -2.56
C PHE A 69 9.83 15.11 -2.48
N SER A 70 8.93 14.50 -1.78
CA SER A 70 7.49 14.79 -1.66
C SER A 70 7.04 16.10 -2.33
N ASP A 71 6.48 15.98 -3.54
CA ASP A 71 5.96 17.07 -4.35
C ASP A 71 7.01 18.12 -4.81
N GLU A 72 8.29 17.75 -4.78
CA GLU A 72 9.41 18.55 -5.29
C GLU A 72 10.09 17.85 -6.48
N PRO A 73 10.92 18.55 -7.26
CA PRO A 73 11.67 17.94 -8.36
C PRO A 73 12.46 16.72 -7.92
N GLY A 74 12.18 15.56 -8.53
CA GLY A 74 12.72 14.25 -8.13
C GLY A 74 11.72 13.29 -7.56
N ASP A 75 10.52 13.77 -7.20
CA ASP A 75 9.40 12.91 -6.81
C ASP A 75 8.95 12.03 -7.98
N PRO A 76 8.86 10.70 -7.79
CA PRO A 76 8.50 9.78 -8.87
C PRO A 76 7.09 10.00 -9.44
N HIS A 77 6.14 10.54 -8.67
CA HIS A 77 4.74 10.61 -9.07
C HIS A 77 3.95 11.79 -8.48
N SER A 78 4.58 12.94 -8.31
CA SER A 78 3.88 14.12 -7.78
C SER A 78 2.80 14.66 -8.72
N PRO A 79 1.56 14.83 -8.25
CA PRO A 79 0.51 15.47 -9.04
C PRO A 79 0.74 16.98 -9.23
N TYR A 80 1.56 17.62 -8.41
CA TYR A 80 1.98 19.01 -8.60
C TYR A 80 2.93 19.18 -9.79
N ILE A 81 3.70 18.14 -10.13
CA ILE A 81 4.67 18.15 -11.24
C ILE A 81 4.03 17.61 -12.52
N TYR A 82 3.34 16.48 -12.44
CA TYR A 82 2.84 15.76 -13.61
C TYR A 82 1.34 15.96 -13.87
N GLY A 83 0.62 16.59 -12.93
CA GLY A 83 -0.82 16.78 -12.99
C GLY A 83 -1.62 15.61 -12.38
N LEU A 84 -2.76 15.95 -11.74
CA LEU A 84 -3.61 15.00 -11.01
C LEU A 84 -3.99 13.78 -11.84
N TRP A 85 -4.57 14.00 -13.02
CA TRP A 85 -5.08 12.93 -13.87
C TRP A 85 -3.96 12.06 -14.45
N THR A 86 -2.82 12.67 -14.76
CA THR A 86 -1.65 11.96 -15.26
C THR A 86 -1.12 10.98 -14.20
N VAL A 87 -1.06 11.41 -12.94
CA VAL A 87 -0.62 10.52 -11.85
C VAL A 87 -1.71 9.50 -11.53
N LEU A 88 -2.98 9.91 -11.41
CA LEU A 88 -4.07 8.99 -11.08
C LEU A 88 -4.16 7.82 -12.06
N LEU A 89 -4.06 8.07 -13.36
CA LEU A 89 -4.21 7.06 -14.39
C LEU A 89 -2.88 6.43 -14.83
N GLY A 90 -1.77 7.13 -14.67
CA GLY A 90 -0.44 6.72 -15.13
C GLY A 90 0.52 6.30 -14.02
N ASN A 91 0.09 6.22 -12.75
CA ASN A 91 0.99 5.93 -11.62
C ASN A 91 1.76 4.62 -11.78
N TYR A 92 1.15 3.60 -12.40
CA TYR A 92 1.84 2.34 -12.69
C TYR A 92 3.05 2.53 -13.61
N TYR A 93 2.96 3.40 -14.61
CA TYR A 93 4.09 3.74 -15.49
C TYR A 93 5.22 4.42 -14.70
N PHE A 94 4.89 5.43 -13.89
CA PHE A 94 5.86 6.14 -13.07
C PHE A 94 6.54 5.19 -12.08
N TYR A 95 5.74 4.36 -11.39
CA TYR A 95 6.26 3.32 -10.49
C TYR A 95 7.22 2.37 -11.22
N ARG A 96 6.83 1.82 -12.38
CA ARG A 96 7.65 0.87 -13.13
C ARG A 96 8.95 1.47 -13.61
N LYS A 97 8.93 2.73 -14.04
CA LYS A 97 10.14 3.46 -14.45
C LYS A 97 11.17 3.50 -13.33
N GLU A 98 10.76 3.86 -12.13
CA GLU A 98 11.62 3.93 -10.95
C GLU A 98 12.02 2.55 -10.43
N ALA A 99 11.07 1.63 -10.32
CA ALA A 99 11.28 0.28 -9.81
C ALA A 99 12.28 -0.55 -10.65
N ASN A 100 12.40 -0.24 -11.94
CA ASN A 100 13.38 -0.89 -12.83
C ASN A 100 14.81 -0.37 -12.66
N ASP A 101 14.99 0.82 -12.06
CA ASP A 101 16.32 1.36 -11.76
C ASP A 101 16.89 0.70 -10.49
N GLN A 102 17.73 -0.30 -10.67
CA GLN A 102 18.35 -1.04 -9.57
C GLN A 102 19.30 -0.20 -8.72
N ALA A 103 19.87 0.88 -9.25
CA ALA A 103 20.70 1.81 -8.48
C ALA A 103 19.82 2.62 -7.53
N MET A 104 18.70 3.14 -8.03
CA MET A 104 17.67 3.80 -7.23
C MET A 104 17.13 2.87 -6.14
N VAL A 105 16.76 1.64 -6.51
CA VAL A 105 16.24 0.66 -5.53
C VAL A 105 17.24 0.42 -4.40
N ARG A 106 18.52 0.18 -4.71
CA ARG A 106 19.58 0.02 -3.69
C ARG A 106 19.76 1.27 -2.83
N LYS A 107 19.75 2.44 -3.45
CA LYS A 107 19.94 3.74 -2.76
C LYS A 107 18.89 3.96 -1.67
N TYR A 108 17.60 3.68 -1.96
CA TYR A 108 16.49 3.94 -1.03
C TYR A 108 16.14 2.75 -0.12
N THR A 109 16.81 1.60 -0.32
CA THR A 109 16.64 0.42 0.54
C THR A 109 17.97 -0.14 1.03
N PRO A 110 18.90 0.68 1.59
CA PRO A 110 20.20 0.21 2.05
C PRO A 110 20.09 -0.75 3.24
N ASP A 111 19.02 -0.64 3.97
CA ASP A 111 18.68 -1.35 5.20
C ASP A 111 17.68 -2.50 4.98
N TRP A 112 17.39 -2.84 3.71
CA TRP A 112 16.45 -3.91 3.39
C TRP A 112 16.95 -5.28 3.85
N LYS A 113 16.05 -6.02 4.50
CA LYS A 113 16.29 -7.40 4.89
C LYS A 113 15.30 -8.28 4.14
N ASP A 114 15.85 -9.14 3.28
CA ASP A 114 15.06 -10.14 2.58
C ASP A 114 14.44 -11.11 3.59
N ASP A 115 13.17 -11.42 3.40
CA ASP A 115 12.52 -12.53 4.10
C ASP A 115 12.69 -13.85 3.31
N ALA A 116 12.03 -14.91 3.77
CA ALA A 116 12.16 -16.22 3.14
C ALA A 116 11.60 -16.24 1.70
N LEU A 117 10.54 -15.45 1.44
CA LEU A 117 9.88 -15.40 0.14
C LEU A 117 10.66 -14.54 -0.86
N ASP A 118 11.29 -13.44 -0.41
CA ASP A 118 12.16 -12.61 -1.26
C ASP A 118 13.28 -13.41 -1.93
N LYS A 119 13.70 -14.53 -1.30
CA LYS A 119 14.77 -15.41 -1.79
C LYS A 119 14.31 -16.42 -2.86
N LEU A 120 13.01 -16.53 -3.08
CA LEU A 120 12.43 -17.48 -4.02
C LEU A 120 12.21 -16.80 -5.39
N PRO A 121 13.00 -17.14 -6.42
CA PRO A 121 12.96 -16.41 -7.70
C PRO A 121 11.61 -16.50 -8.42
N PHE A 122 10.82 -17.55 -8.17
CA PHE A 122 9.50 -17.69 -8.76
C PHE A 122 8.46 -16.74 -8.16
N MET A 123 8.73 -16.11 -7.00
CA MET A 123 7.82 -15.12 -6.40
C MET A 123 7.57 -13.90 -7.30
N ASN A 124 8.53 -13.55 -8.16
CA ASN A 124 8.34 -12.49 -9.15
C ASN A 124 7.24 -12.81 -10.19
N TYR A 125 6.86 -14.08 -10.30
CA TYR A 125 5.82 -14.57 -11.22
C TYR A 125 4.58 -15.07 -10.47
N ALA A 126 4.52 -14.92 -9.14
CA ALA A 126 3.43 -15.42 -8.30
C ALA A 126 2.05 -14.88 -8.71
N ALA A 127 2.00 -13.67 -9.29
CA ALA A 127 0.76 -13.11 -9.83
C ALA A 127 0.12 -13.96 -10.95
N LEU A 128 0.90 -14.73 -11.69
CA LEU A 128 0.36 -15.68 -12.67
C LEU A 128 -0.39 -16.82 -11.99
N VAL A 129 0.08 -17.25 -10.82
CA VAL A 129 -0.61 -18.24 -9.99
C VAL A 129 -1.91 -17.66 -9.43
N GLY A 130 -1.90 -16.42 -8.95
CA GLY A 130 -3.12 -15.71 -8.51
C GLY A 130 -4.16 -15.59 -9.63
N MET A 131 -3.73 -15.23 -10.83
CA MET A 131 -4.58 -15.22 -12.02
C MET A 131 -5.16 -16.60 -12.32
N ALA A 132 -4.35 -17.66 -12.25
CA ALA A 132 -4.81 -19.03 -12.47
C ALA A 132 -5.82 -19.45 -11.40
N ILE A 133 -5.67 -19.05 -10.14
CA ILE A 133 -6.65 -19.29 -9.07
C ILE A 133 -8.01 -18.69 -9.45
N PHE A 134 -8.04 -17.42 -9.91
CA PHE A 134 -9.30 -16.80 -10.36
C PHE A 134 -9.92 -17.54 -11.54
N MET A 135 -9.08 -17.97 -12.51
CA MET A 135 -9.56 -18.76 -13.67
C MET A 135 -10.11 -20.13 -13.25
N LEU A 136 -9.51 -20.79 -12.28
CA LEU A 136 -10.01 -22.06 -11.74
C LEU A 136 -11.34 -21.88 -10.96
N MET A 137 -11.46 -20.77 -10.21
CA MET A 137 -12.68 -20.50 -9.43
C MET A 137 -13.87 -20.11 -10.29
N PHE A 138 -13.66 -19.30 -11.35
CA PHE A 138 -14.74 -18.68 -12.10
C PHE A 138 -14.84 -19.13 -13.57
N GLY A 139 -13.96 -20.04 -14.00
CA GLY A 139 -13.75 -20.38 -15.40
C GLY A 139 -12.84 -19.36 -16.11
N VAL A 140 -12.24 -19.79 -17.21
CA VAL A 140 -11.13 -19.05 -17.87
C VAL A 140 -11.48 -17.58 -18.14
N TRP A 141 -12.58 -17.29 -18.83
CA TRP A 141 -12.91 -15.93 -19.24
C TRP A 141 -13.38 -15.03 -18.10
N TRP A 142 -14.24 -15.57 -17.24
CA TRP A 142 -14.73 -14.82 -16.10
C TRP A 142 -13.66 -14.64 -15.02
N GLY A 143 -12.80 -15.63 -14.83
CA GLY A 143 -11.64 -15.51 -13.95
C GLY A 143 -10.65 -14.47 -14.43
N LEU A 144 -10.36 -14.43 -15.74
CA LEU A 144 -9.51 -13.40 -16.33
C LEU A 144 -10.13 -12.00 -16.18
N ALA A 145 -11.44 -11.87 -16.42
CA ALA A 145 -12.14 -10.59 -16.23
C ALA A 145 -12.11 -10.13 -14.76
N ALA A 146 -12.41 -11.02 -13.82
CA ALA A 146 -12.38 -10.73 -12.37
C ALA A 146 -10.96 -10.36 -11.91
N TRP A 147 -9.94 -11.07 -12.36
CA TRP A 147 -8.54 -10.75 -12.12
C TRP A 147 -8.16 -9.36 -12.65
N THR A 148 -8.55 -9.05 -13.88
CA THR A 148 -8.30 -7.74 -14.47
C THR A 148 -8.94 -6.62 -13.67
N VAL A 149 -10.21 -6.79 -13.27
CA VAL A 149 -10.92 -5.84 -12.40
C VAL A 149 -10.19 -5.66 -11.08
N HIS A 150 -9.77 -6.75 -10.43
CA HIS A 150 -9.00 -6.72 -9.19
C HIS A 150 -7.72 -5.88 -9.35
N VAL A 151 -6.89 -6.19 -10.35
CA VAL A 151 -5.61 -5.50 -10.57
C VAL A 151 -5.81 -4.02 -10.91
N VAL A 152 -6.77 -3.70 -11.78
CA VAL A 152 -7.06 -2.32 -12.16
C VAL A 152 -7.53 -1.51 -10.96
N LEU A 153 -8.44 -2.04 -10.14
CA LEU A 153 -8.92 -1.37 -8.93
C LEU A 153 -7.81 -1.23 -7.88
N TYR A 154 -6.96 -2.25 -7.70
CA TYR A 154 -5.82 -2.18 -6.81
C TYR A 154 -4.86 -1.05 -7.19
N ILE A 155 -4.47 -0.99 -8.48
CA ILE A 155 -3.62 0.09 -8.99
C ILE A 155 -4.31 1.45 -8.81
N PHE A 156 -5.59 1.56 -9.14
CA PHE A 156 -6.35 2.80 -9.04
C PHE A 156 -6.43 3.32 -7.58
N LEU A 157 -6.70 2.45 -6.62
CA LEU A 157 -6.75 2.84 -5.20
C LEU A 157 -5.39 3.30 -4.68
N ASN A 158 -4.30 2.60 -5.03
CA ASN A 158 -2.96 3.06 -4.69
C ASN A 158 -2.61 4.39 -5.38
N SER A 159 -2.99 4.56 -6.65
CA SER A 159 -2.81 5.81 -7.40
C SER A 159 -3.59 6.96 -6.79
N SER A 160 -4.79 6.71 -6.25
CA SER A 160 -5.62 7.73 -5.62
C SER A 160 -4.95 8.32 -4.36
N VAL A 161 -4.23 7.50 -3.59
CA VAL A 161 -3.43 7.98 -2.46
C VAL A 161 -2.32 8.92 -2.95
N ASN A 162 -1.57 8.51 -3.97
CA ASN A 162 -0.43 9.27 -4.49
C ASN A 162 -0.84 10.51 -5.31
N SER A 163 -2.10 10.64 -5.71
CA SER A 163 -2.59 11.75 -6.52
C SER A 163 -3.67 12.58 -5.80
N ILE A 164 -4.84 11.99 -5.53
CA ILE A 164 -5.97 12.71 -4.94
C ILE A 164 -5.60 13.21 -3.54
N CYS A 165 -4.96 12.37 -2.70
CA CYS A 165 -4.59 12.75 -1.34
C CYS A 165 -3.35 13.66 -1.24
N HIS A 166 -2.83 14.17 -2.36
CA HIS A 166 -1.92 15.31 -2.40
C HIS A 166 -2.61 16.63 -2.81
N MET A 167 -3.83 16.57 -3.37
CA MET A 167 -4.49 17.76 -3.91
C MET A 167 -5.86 18.05 -3.30
N VAL A 168 -6.57 17.02 -2.82
CA VAL A 168 -7.96 17.12 -2.36
C VAL A 168 -8.07 16.60 -0.93
N GLY A 169 -8.64 17.40 -0.03
CA GLY A 169 -8.84 17.03 1.36
C GLY A 169 -8.42 18.13 2.33
N TYR A 170 -8.43 17.80 3.62
CA TYR A 170 -8.00 18.72 4.68
C TYR A 170 -6.57 18.42 5.14
N ARG A 171 -5.95 19.35 5.86
CA ARG A 171 -4.60 19.22 6.40
C ARG A 171 -4.61 19.44 7.91
N ASN A 172 -3.88 18.58 8.62
CA ASN A 172 -3.56 18.75 10.03
C ASN A 172 -2.17 19.39 10.23
N PHE A 173 -1.32 19.33 9.20
CA PHE A 173 0.06 19.78 9.20
C PHE A 173 0.39 20.54 7.91
N ASP A 174 1.42 21.38 7.99
CA ASP A 174 1.91 22.16 6.87
C ASP A 174 2.87 21.32 5.99
N ASN A 175 2.33 20.32 5.31
CA ASN A 175 2.94 19.61 4.21
C ASN A 175 1.95 19.56 3.03
N LYS A 176 2.41 19.19 1.84
CA LYS A 176 1.59 19.26 0.62
C LYS A 176 0.50 18.19 0.53
N ALA A 177 0.68 17.07 1.24
CA ALA A 177 -0.34 16.01 1.28
C ALA A 177 -1.62 16.45 2.02
N THR A 178 -2.70 15.74 1.80
CA THR A 178 -4.01 16.00 2.41
C THR A 178 -4.58 14.73 3.04
N ASN A 179 -5.57 14.89 3.93
CA ASN A 179 -6.35 13.80 4.48
C ASN A 179 -7.71 13.76 3.78
N LEU A 180 -8.11 12.59 3.29
CA LEU A 180 -9.41 12.38 2.68
C LEU A 180 -10.02 11.08 3.21
N GLN A 181 -11.01 11.19 4.11
CA GLN A 181 -11.56 10.05 4.85
C GLN A 181 -12.21 9.00 3.95
N SER A 182 -12.83 9.39 2.83
CA SER A 182 -13.40 8.44 1.86
C SER A 182 -12.33 7.54 1.23
N ILE A 183 -11.20 8.12 0.83
CA ILE A 183 -10.06 7.34 0.34
C ILE A 183 -9.43 6.53 1.49
N ALA A 184 -9.29 7.10 2.70
CA ALA A 184 -8.77 6.35 3.84
C ALA A 184 -9.59 5.09 4.13
N PHE A 185 -10.91 5.15 3.97
CA PHE A 185 -11.78 3.99 4.17
C PHE A 185 -11.52 2.89 3.14
N LEU A 186 -11.39 3.26 1.87
CA LEU A 186 -11.13 2.34 0.75
C LEU A 186 -9.71 1.79 0.73
N THR A 187 -8.74 2.53 1.31
CA THR A 187 -7.32 2.21 1.30
C THR A 187 -6.75 1.82 2.66
N ALA A 188 -7.64 1.34 3.57
CA ALA A 188 -7.28 0.87 4.91
C ALA A 188 -6.42 1.87 5.72
N GLY A 189 -6.72 3.18 5.57
CA GLY A 189 -6.11 4.26 6.33
C GLY A 189 -5.16 5.16 5.52
N GLU A 190 -4.67 4.72 4.37
CA GLU A 190 -3.63 5.44 3.60
C GLU A 190 -4.09 6.83 3.10
N GLY A 191 -5.41 7.05 2.96
CA GLY A 191 -5.97 8.37 2.65
C GLY A 191 -5.85 9.40 3.79
N LEU A 192 -5.37 9.04 4.98
CA LEU A 192 -4.91 9.96 6.03
C LEU A 192 -3.47 10.42 5.75
N HIS A 193 -3.25 10.91 4.56
CA HIS A 193 -1.93 11.02 3.95
C HIS A 193 -1.12 12.22 4.45
N ASN A 194 -1.78 13.33 4.81
CA ASN A 194 -1.12 14.46 5.47
C ASN A 194 -0.56 14.07 6.85
N ASN A 195 -1.30 13.26 7.61
CA ASN A 195 -0.84 12.73 8.89
C ASN A 195 0.34 11.79 8.67
N HIS A 196 0.25 10.91 7.64
CA HIS A 196 1.30 9.98 7.29
C HIS A 196 2.60 10.70 6.90
N HIS A 197 2.54 11.71 6.04
CA HIS A 197 3.72 12.50 5.67
C HIS A 197 4.36 13.22 6.84
N GLN A 198 3.58 13.59 7.87
CA GLN A 198 4.12 14.19 9.09
C GLN A 198 4.78 13.15 10.02
N TYR A 199 4.19 11.95 10.12
CA TYR A 199 4.67 10.88 10.99
C TYR A 199 4.82 9.56 10.21
N PRO A 200 5.75 9.48 9.25
CA PRO A 200 5.83 8.32 8.35
C PRO A 200 6.10 7.01 9.07
N THR A 201 6.82 7.05 10.19
CA THR A 201 7.11 5.86 11.00
C THR A 201 5.98 5.46 11.96
N SER A 202 4.86 6.17 11.97
CA SER A 202 3.73 5.82 12.83
C SER A 202 2.98 4.59 12.32
N ALA A 203 2.71 3.63 13.21
CA ALA A 203 1.84 2.50 12.93
C ALA A 203 0.34 2.86 12.89
N ARG A 204 -0.04 4.03 13.41
CA ARG A 204 -1.39 4.58 13.39
C ARG A 204 -1.41 5.85 12.57
N LEU A 205 -2.33 5.95 11.59
CA LEU A 205 -2.44 7.11 10.71
C LEU A 205 -3.50 8.12 11.18
N SER A 206 -4.49 7.70 11.98
CA SER A 206 -5.48 8.61 12.56
C SER A 206 -4.92 9.37 13.76
N LEU A 207 -5.19 10.68 13.83
CA LEU A 207 -4.77 11.59 14.91
C LEU A 207 -5.95 12.25 15.59
N ARG A 208 -6.96 12.68 14.82
CA ARG A 208 -8.16 13.36 15.33
C ARG A 208 -9.25 12.35 15.65
N GLY A 209 -10.15 12.68 16.58
CA GLY A 209 -11.23 11.78 17.00
C GLY A 209 -12.22 11.39 15.90
N HIS A 210 -12.34 12.21 14.85
CA HIS A 210 -13.18 11.91 13.69
C HIS A 210 -12.48 11.11 12.58
N GLU A 211 -11.17 10.92 12.68
CA GLU A 211 -10.39 10.17 11.69
C GLU A 211 -10.47 8.67 11.96
N ILE A 212 -10.79 7.92 10.92
CA ILE A 212 -10.88 6.46 10.96
C ILE A 212 -9.73 5.88 10.16
N ASP A 213 -8.89 5.11 10.82
CA ASP A 213 -7.84 4.27 10.23
C ASP A 213 -8.29 2.80 10.30
N PRO A 214 -8.87 2.23 9.22
CA PRO A 214 -9.42 0.87 9.26
C PRO A 214 -8.39 -0.22 9.56
N ALA A 215 -7.10 -0.01 9.26
CA ALA A 215 -6.07 -0.98 9.60
C ALA A 215 -5.67 -0.95 11.07
N TRP A 216 -5.94 0.13 11.80
CA TRP A 216 -5.53 0.25 13.19
C TRP A 216 -6.16 -0.80 14.11
N PRO A 217 -7.48 -1.08 14.08
CA PRO A 217 -8.07 -2.17 14.87
C PRO A 217 -7.43 -3.55 14.59
N LEU A 218 -7.12 -3.85 13.31
CA LEU A 218 -6.44 -5.09 12.94
C LEU A 218 -5.03 -5.15 13.54
N ILE A 219 -4.26 -4.06 13.46
CA ILE A 219 -2.92 -3.98 14.07
C ILE A 219 -3.00 -4.21 15.59
N ARG A 220 -3.97 -3.61 16.26
CA ARG A 220 -4.18 -3.81 17.71
C ARG A 220 -4.59 -5.25 18.06
N LEU A 221 -5.40 -5.89 17.23
CA LEU A 221 -5.73 -7.30 17.39
C LEU A 221 -4.49 -8.19 17.25
N LEU A 222 -3.68 -7.97 16.21
CA LEU A 222 -2.43 -8.70 16.02
C LEU A 222 -1.47 -8.50 17.20
N GLU A 223 -1.39 -7.27 17.74
CA GLU A 223 -0.56 -6.97 18.91
C GLU A 223 -1.08 -7.68 20.17
N ALA A 224 -2.39 -7.67 20.42
CA ALA A 224 -3.00 -8.39 21.51
C ALA A 224 -2.75 -9.90 21.46
N CYS A 225 -2.73 -10.47 20.24
CA CYS A 225 -2.37 -11.86 19.98
C CYS A 225 -0.86 -12.13 19.97
N LYS A 226 0.00 -11.14 20.27
CA LYS A 226 1.47 -11.23 20.21
C LYS A 226 2.01 -11.59 18.81
N LEU A 227 1.24 -11.29 17.77
CA LEU A 227 1.59 -11.50 16.35
C LEU A 227 2.16 -10.22 15.70
N ALA A 228 2.09 -9.10 16.40
CA ALA A 228 2.68 -7.83 15.99
C ALA A 228 3.20 -7.06 17.22
N LYS A 229 4.09 -6.08 16.96
CA LYS A 229 4.55 -5.11 17.95
C LYS A 229 4.55 -3.72 17.33
N VAL A 230 3.76 -2.83 17.89
CA VAL A 230 3.79 -1.41 17.52
C VAL A 230 5.11 -0.80 18.01
N ARG A 231 5.87 -0.22 17.09
CA ARG A 231 7.18 0.40 17.38
C ARG A 231 7.07 1.89 17.64
N GLN A 232 6.22 2.56 16.85
CA GLN A 232 6.02 3.99 16.94
C GLN A 232 4.55 4.36 16.78
N LEU A 233 4.15 5.36 17.51
CA LEU A 233 2.86 6.04 17.40
C LEU A 233 3.10 7.51 17.07
N PRO A 234 2.12 8.22 16.53
CA PRO A 234 2.24 9.65 16.30
C PRO A 234 2.47 10.33 17.66
N MET A 235 3.40 11.28 17.70
CA MET A 235 3.59 12.06 18.92
C MET A 235 2.31 12.86 19.17
N ALA A 236 1.69 12.64 20.34
CA ALA A 236 0.63 13.53 20.79
C ALA A 236 1.26 14.93 20.94
N LYS A 237 0.90 15.88 20.03
CA LYS A 237 1.10 17.28 20.39
C LYS A 237 0.24 17.49 21.64
N ALA A 238 0.87 17.91 22.73
CA ALA A 238 0.12 18.47 23.85
C ALA A 238 -0.88 19.46 23.25
N ALA A 239 -2.16 19.27 23.59
CA ALA A 239 -3.19 20.19 23.20
C ALA A 239 -2.79 21.58 23.72
N ALA A 240 -2.45 22.48 22.81
CA ALA A 240 -2.31 23.89 23.09
C ALA A 240 -3.68 24.54 23.00
#